data_b023961f616136548a6070f8c874d508
#
_entry.id   b023961f616136548a6070f8c874d508
#
_cell.length_a   1.000
_cell.length_b   1.000
_cell.length_c   1.000
_cell.angle_alpha   90.00
_cell.angle_beta   90.00
_cell.angle_gamma   90.00
#
_symmetry.space_group_name_H-M   'P 1'
#
loop_
_entity.id
_entity.type
_entity.pdbx_description
1 polymer ?
#
loop_
_entity_poly.entity_id
_entity_poly.type
_entity_poly.pdbx_seq_one_letter_code
_entity_poly.pdbx_strand_id
1 'polypeptide(L)'
;MIKVTDVNKFFGDLHVLKDIDFEVPRGQVVVVLGPSGSGKSTLCRAINRLEPIDTGTIEVDGRQMPKEGNALAALRADVGMVFQQFNLFAHKTIIDNVMLAPVKVRKLKKTEAHNTAMKLLDRVGIANQAQKYPAQLSGGQQQRAAIARALAMAPKVMMFDEPTSALDPEMVQEVLDVMTDLAKEGMTMFVITHEMGFARRAAHRVMFMSDGEIVEDTTPDDFFTNPKSDRAKDFLSKILTH
;
A
#
# COMPACT_ATOMS: atom_id res chain seq x y z
N MET A 1 -7.26 -12.19 5.01
CA MET A 1 -5.83 -11.80 5.05
C MET A 1 -5.61 -10.65 6.01
N ILE A 2 -6.36 -9.55 5.87
CA ILE A 2 -6.46 -8.47 6.86
C ILE A 2 -7.88 -8.50 7.41
N LYS A 3 -8.03 -8.34 8.74
CA LYS A 3 -9.33 -8.15 9.41
C LYS A 3 -9.20 -6.99 10.37
N VAL A 4 -10.11 -6.05 10.26
CA VAL A 4 -10.23 -4.85 11.10
C VAL A 4 -11.60 -4.89 11.74
N THR A 5 -11.68 -4.73 13.06
CA THR A 5 -12.93 -4.84 13.80
C THR A 5 -13.02 -3.72 14.82
N ASP A 6 -14.06 -2.91 14.71
CA ASP A 6 -14.43 -1.79 15.59
C ASP A 6 -13.25 -0.86 15.89
N VAL A 7 -12.46 -0.53 14.84
CA VAL A 7 -11.24 0.27 15.01
C VAL A 7 -11.56 1.74 15.09
N ASN A 8 -11.12 2.35 16.19
CA ASN A 8 -11.22 3.78 16.43
C ASN A 8 -9.83 4.40 16.65
N LYS A 9 -9.66 5.62 16.13
CA LYS A 9 -8.43 6.40 16.27
C LYS A 9 -8.74 7.86 16.54
N PHE A 10 -8.11 8.40 17.58
CA PHE A 10 -8.18 9.80 17.94
C PHE A 10 -6.80 10.48 17.86
N PHE A 11 -6.78 11.74 17.49
CA PHE A 11 -5.66 12.66 17.66
C PHE A 11 -6.14 13.86 18.49
N GLY A 12 -5.86 13.83 19.81
CA GLY A 12 -6.52 14.72 20.74
C GLY A 12 -8.04 14.52 20.70
N ASP A 13 -8.78 15.58 20.46
CA ASP A 13 -10.25 15.55 20.37
C ASP A 13 -10.77 15.15 18.96
N LEU A 14 -9.86 15.05 17.98
CA LEU A 14 -10.26 14.72 16.61
C LEU A 14 -10.41 13.21 16.44
N HIS A 15 -11.63 12.73 16.18
CA HIS A 15 -11.94 11.33 15.87
C HIS A 15 -11.70 11.08 14.38
N VAL A 16 -10.57 10.43 14.04
CA VAL A 16 -10.09 10.27 12.66
C VAL A 16 -10.51 8.95 12.03
N LEU A 17 -10.58 7.87 12.82
CA LEU A 17 -11.17 6.59 12.37
C LEU A 17 -12.30 6.26 13.32
N LYS A 18 -13.48 5.97 12.77
CA LYS A 18 -14.73 5.79 13.50
C LYS A 18 -15.34 4.45 13.16
N ASP A 19 -15.34 3.56 14.15
CA ASP A 19 -15.98 2.24 14.09
C ASP A 19 -15.67 1.50 12.77
N ILE A 20 -14.37 1.41 12.43
CA ILE A 20 -13.94 0.83 11.16
C ILE A 20 -13.98 -0.69 11.22
N ASP A 21 -14.81 -1.27 10.34
CA ASP A 21 -14.97 -2.72 10.16
C ASP A 21 -14.79 -3.11 8.69
N PHE A 22 -13.85 -4.01 8.39
CA PHE A 22 -13.72 -4.63 7.07
C PHE A 22 -12.77 -5.83 7.09
N GLU A 23 -12.81 -6.61 6.00
CA GLU A 23 -11.87 -7.70 5.74
C GLU A 23 -11.28 -7.60 4.33
N VAL A 24 -10.00 -7.96 4.20
CA VAL A 24 -9.34 -8.19 2.91
C VAL A 24 -9.03 -9.67 2.78
N PRO A 25 -9.75 -10.41 1.94
CA PRO A 25 -9.45 -11.83 1.65
C PRO A 25 -8.08 -12.00 0.98
N ARG A 26 -7.51 -13.21 1.06
CA ARG A 26 -6.27 -13.52 0.34
C ARG A 26 -6.47 -13.42 -1.17
N GLY A 27 -5.47 -12.90 -1.87
CA GLY A 27 -5.47 -12.74 -3.32
C GLY A 27 -6.36 -11.61 -3.82
N GLN A 28 -7.04 -10.89 -2.94
CA GLN A 28 -7.86 -9.75 -3.35
C GLN A 28 -7.10 -8.42 -3.29
N VAL A 29 -7.46 -7.55 -4.21
CA VAL A 29 -7.07 -6.15 -4.26
C VAL A 29 -8.25 -5.31 -3.77
N VAL A 30 -8.06 -4.65 -2.63
CA VAL A 30 -9.03 -3.69 -2.08
C VAL A 30 -8.45 -2.29 -2.28
N VAL A 31 -9.17 -1.44 -3.00
CA VAL A 31 -8.81 -0.05 -3.23
C VAL A 31 -9.64 0.85 -2.32
N VAL A 32 -8.97 1.77 -1.63
CA VAL A 32 -9.61 2.76 -0.75
C VAL A 32 -9.58 4.12 -1.43
N LEU A 33 -10.76 4.66 -1.68
CA LEU A 33 -10.99 5.98 -2.28
C LEU A 33 -11.61 6.93 -1.26
N GLY A 34 -11.56 8.22 -1.52
CA GLY A 34 -12.22 9.24 -0.70
C GLY A 34 -11.46 10.57 -0.68
N PRO A 35 -12.06 11.65 -0.19
CA PRO A 35 -11.45 12.97 -0.12
C PRO A 35 -10.22 13.00 0.78
N SER A 36 -9.36 14.01 0.59
CA SER A 36 -8.22 14.24 1.47
C SER A 36 -8.73 14.48 2.90
N GLY A 37 -8.00 13.96 3.89
CA GLY A 37 -8.38 14.07 5.31
C GLY A 37 -9.46 13.07 5.78
N SER A 38 -9.96 12.15 4.93
CA SER A 38 -10.97 11.16 5.35
C SER A 38 -10.43 9.98 6.20
N GLY A 39 -9.15 9.98 6.56
CA GLY A 39 -8.58 8.94 7.43
C GLY A 39 -7.85 7.79 6.70
N LYS A 40 -7.81 7.74 5.36
CA LYS A 40 -7.24 6.64 4.57
C LYS A 40 -5.80 6.27 4.95
N SER A 41 -4.90 7.25 4.93
CA SER A 41 -3.48 7.02 5.28
C SER A 41 -3.31 6.65 6.75
N THR A 42 -4.15 7.17 7.65
CA THR A 42 -4.18 6.76 9.06
C THR A 42 -4.58 5.30 9.18
N LEU A 43 -5.61 4.87 8.45
CA LEU A 43 -6.05 3.47 8.41
C LEU A 43 -4.93 2.55 7.88
N CYS A 44 -4.31 2.91 6.75
CA CYS A 44 -3.19 2.15 6.20
C CYS A 44 -2.04 2.00 7.20
N ARG A 45 -1.67 3.07 7.89
CA ARG A 45 -0.61 3.07 8.91
C ARG A 45 -1.02 2.29 10.15
N ALA A 46 -2.30 2.30 10.53
CA ALA A 46 -2.82 1.52 11.64
C ALA A 46 -2.74 0.01 11.37
N ILE A 47 -3.04 -0.44 10.16
CA ILE A 47 -2.94 -1.86 9.76
C ILE A 47 -1.51 -2.39 9.89
N ASN A 48 -0.49 -1.56 9.71
CA ASN A 48 0.92 -1.92 9.88
C ASN A 48 1.49 -1.47 11.25
N ARG A 49 0.63 -1.01 12.16
CA ARG A 49 0.99 -0.51 13.50
C ARG A 49 2.02 0.63 13.47
N LEU A 50 2.15 1.36 12.36
CA LEU A 50 2.92 2.60 12.31
C LEU A 50 2.19 3.72 13.06
N GLU A 51 0.86 3.63 13.11
CA GLU A 51 -0.03 4.43 13.94
C GLU A 51 -0.77 3.51 14.92
N PRO A 52 -0.72 3.73 16.23
CA PRO A 52 -1.48 2.94 17.18
C PRO A 52 -2.98 3.29 17.10
N ILE A 53 -3.83 2.27 17.22
CA ILE A 53 -5.29 2.45 17.39
C ILE A 53 -5.62 2.65 18.87
N ASP A 54 -6.75 3.30 19.15
CA ASP A 54 -7.21 3.56 20.52
C ASP A 54 -8.15 2.45 21.00
N THR A 55 -9.10 1.99 20.15
CA THR A 55 -9.96 0.82 20.42
C THR A 55 -10.07 -0.08 19.20
N GLY A 56 -10.66 -1.24 19.37
CA GLY A 56 -10.84 -2.24 18.32
C GLY A 56 -9.66 -3.20 18.17
N THR A 57 -9.67 -4.00 17.09
CA THR A 57 -8.64 -4.98 16.81
C THR A 57 -8.26 -5.02 15.34
N ILE A 58 -7.00 -5.33 15.07
CA ILE A 58 -6.48 -5.56 13.72
C ILE A 58 -5.78 -6.92 13.72
N GLU A 59 -6.13 -7.75 12.76
CA GLU A 59 -5.49 -9.04 12.51
C GLU A 59 -4.88 -9.06 11.10
N VAL A 60 -3.69 -9.62 10.99
CA VAL A 60 -3.03 -9.88 9.71
C VAL A 60 -2.61 -11.34 9.65
N ASP A 61 -3.05 -12.04 8.61
CA ASP A 61 -2.79 -13.46 8.40
C ASP A 61 -3.24 -14.33 9.60
N GLY A 62 -4.43 -14.02 10.18
CA GLY A 62 -4.99 -14.70 11.34
C GLY A 62 -4.25 -14.44 12.65
N ARG A 63 -3.32 -13.49 12.68
CA ARG A 63 -2.58 -13.07 13.88
C ARG A 63 -3.00 -11.68 14.29
N GLN A 64 -3.43 -11.53 15.53
CA GLN A 64 -3.71 -10.22 16.09
C GLN A 64 -2.45 -9.35 16.08
N MET A 65 -2.60 -8.08 15.74
CA MET A 65 -1.52 -7.11 15.68
C MET A 65 -0.86 -6.93 17.06
N PRO A 66 0.42 -7.32 17.24
CA PRO A 66 1.12 -7.11 18.49
C PRO A 66 1.35 -5.62 18.77
N LYS A 67 1.41 -5.24 20.06
CA LYS A 67 1.66 -3.84 20.41
C LYS A 67 3.09 -3.42 20.09
N GLU A 68 4.09 -4.29 20.34
CA GLU A 68 5.52 -3.96 20.22
C GLU A 68 6.40 -5.22 20.18
N GLY A 69 7.70 -5.00 20.08
CA GLY A 69 8.71 -6.05 20.23
C GLY A 69 8.91 -6.94 18.99
N ASN A 70 9.55 -8.10 19.22
CA ASN A 70 9.92 -9.03 18.14
C ASN A 70 8.70 -9.60 17.40
N ALA A 71 7.57 -9.76 18.09
CA ALA A 71 6.33 -10.24 17.48
C ALA A 71 5.81 -9.24 16.43
N LEU A 72 5.83 -7.94 16.74
CA LEU A 72 5.47 -6.88 15.79
C LEU A 72 6.45 -6.82 14.62
N ALA A 73 7.76 -6.93 14.88
CA ALA A 73 8.76 -6.95 13.82
C ALA A 73 8.57 -8.15 12.87
N ALA A 74 8.25 -9.33 13.43
CA ALA A 74 7.97 -10.53 12.64
C ALA A 74 6.71 -10.38 11.77
N LEU A 75 5.63 -9.77 12.31
CA LEU A 75 4.41 -9.51 11.56
C LEU A 75 4.65 -8.50 10.45
N ARG A 76 5.36 -7.38 10.74
CA ARG A 76 5.73 -6.37 9.74
C ARG A 76 6.61 -6.92 8.62
N ALA A 77 7.39 -7.97 8.89
CA ALA A 77 8.18 -8.63 7.84
C ALA A 77 7.29 -9.35 6.80
N ASP A 78 6.05 -9.68 7.15
CA ASP A 78 5.06 -10.31 6.26
C ASP A 78 4.16 -9.28 5.56
N VAL A 79 4.31 -7.98 5.89
CA VAL A 79 3.53 -6.86 5.33
C VAL A 79 4.48 -5.93 4.57
N GLY A 80 4.39 -5.92 3.25
CA GLY A 80 5.10 -4.94 2.43
C GLY A 80 4.35 -3.60 2.45
N MET A 81 5.06 -2.50 2.63
CA MET A 81 4.45 -1.16 2.58
C MET A 81 5.23 -0.24 1.65
N VAL A 82 4.48 0.44 0.78
CA VAL A 82 4.96 1.44 -0.17
C VAL A 82 4.26 2.75 0.13
N PHE A 83 5.03 3.80 0.36
CA PHE A 83 4.55 5.11 0.76
C PHE A 83 4.50 6.07 -0.43
N GLN A 84 3.79 7.19 -0.27
CA GLN A 84 3.80 8.33 -1.17
C GLN A 84 5.23 8.87 -1.40
N GLN A 85 5.99 9.04 -0.32
CA GLN A 85 7.42 9.30 -0.40
C GLN A 85 8.15 7.96 -0.50
N PHE A 86 9.12 7.86 -1.40
CA PHE A 86 9.81 6.60 -1.72
C PHE A 86 10.55 5.99 -0.53
N ASN A 87 11.01 6.81 0.41
CA ASN A 87 11.70 6.43 1.65
C ASN A 87 12.92 5.51 1.42
N LEU A 88 13.62 5.70 0.29
CA LEU A 88 14.86 5.00 0.02
C LEU A 88 15.99 5.58 0.88
N PHE A 89 16.92 4.73 1.29
CA PHE A 89 18.13 5.14 1.99
C PHE A 89 19.06 5.86 0.99
N ALA A 90 19.15 7.18 1.11
CA ALA A 90 19.88 8.04 0.16
C ALA A 90 21.38 7.71 0.03
N HIS A 91 21.99 7.20 1.12
CA HIS A 91 23.41 6.81 1.18
C HIS A 91 23.70 5.39 0.71
N LYS A 92 22.70 4.68 0.20
CA LYS A 92 22.81 3.30 -0.32
C LYS A 92 22.45 3.25 -1.80
N THR A 93 23.10 2.36 -2.54
CA THR A 93 22.70 2.06 -3.91
C THR A 93 21.28 1.46 -3.95
N ILE A 94 20.68 1.42 -5.11
CA ILE A 94 19.33 0.84 -5.29
C ILE A 94 19.33 -0.65 -4.90
N ILE A 95 20.35 -1.41 -5.35
CA ILE A 95 20.44 -2.82 -4.97
C ILE A 95 20.63 -3.01 -3.47
N ASP A 96 21.43 -2.17 -2.82
CA ASP A 96 21.63 -2.24 -1.37
C ASP A 96 20.34 -1.88 -0.60
N ASN A 97 19.53 -0.96 -1.12
CA ASN A 97 18.20 -0.66 -0.57
C ASN A 97 17.31 -1.90 -0.58
N VAL A 98 17.29 -2.65 -1.69
CA VAL A 98 16.46 -3.85 -1.85
C VAL A 98 16.99 -5.01 -1.00
N MET A 99 18.32 -5.18 -0.90
CA MET A 99 18.94 -6.27 -0.15
C MET A 99 18.90 -6.10 1.37
N LEU A 100 18.77 -4.87 1.88
CA LEU A 100 19.01 -4.57 3.28
C LEU A 100 18.14 -5.39 4.23
N ALA A 101 16.83 -5.38 4.02
CA ALA A 101 15.88 -6.08 4.88
C ALA A 101 16.00 -7.61 4.77
N PRO A 102 16.07 -8.24 3.58
CA PRO A 102 16.36 -9.67 3.46
C PRO A 102 17.59 -10.13 4.23
N VAL A 103 18.69 -9.41 4.14
CA VAL A 103 19.93 -9.76 4.87
C VAL A 103 19.80 -9.52 6.37
N LYS A 104 19.27 -8.37 6.79
CA LYS A 104 19.24 -7.99 8.22
C LYS A 104 18.11 -8.66 9.01
N VAL A 105 16.95 -8.82 8.39
CA VAL A 105 15.72 -9.31 9.05
C VAL A 105 15.52 -10.80 8.78
N ARG A 106 15.53 -11.22 7.50
CA ARG A 106 15.34 -12.63 7.09
C ARG A 106 16.62 -13.47 7.22
N LYS A 107 17.77 -12.83 7.51
CA LYS A 107 19.10 -13.47 7.64
C LYS A 107 19.56 -14.24 6.40
N LEU A 108 19.09 -13.83 5.22
CA LEU A 108 19.55 -14.42 3.96
C LEU A 108 21.04 -14.15 3.72
N LYS A 109 21.70 -15.07 3.03
CA LYS A 109 23.08 -14.86 2.57
C LYS A 109 23.12 -13.71 1.55
N LYS A 110 24.18 -12.91 1.58
CA LYS A 110 24.31 -11.74 0.68
C LYS A 110 24.16 -12.11 -0.79
N THR A 111 24.72 -13.26 -1.22
CA THR A 111 24.62 -13.74 -2.60
C THR A 111 23.18 -14.07 -3.00
N GLU A 112 22.41 -14.69 -2.12
CA GLU A 112 21.00 -15.02 -2.32
C GLU A 112 20.15 -13.75 -2.38
N ALA A 113 20.36 -12.84 -1.41
CA ALA A 113 19.68 -11.55 -1.38
C ALA A 113 19.99 -10.71 -2.63
N HIS A 114 21.23 -10.73 -3.12
CA HIS A 114 21.64 -10.05 -4.36
C HIS A 114 20.90 -10.60 -5.59
N ASN A 115 20.88 -11.93 -5.75
CA ASN A 115 20.19 -12.57 -6.87
C ASN A 115 18.68 -12.28 -6.85
N THR A 116 18.07 -12.33 -5.67
CA THR A 116 16.65 -11.97 -5.48
C THR A 116 16.41 -10.50 -5.79
N ALA A 117 17.26 -9.60 -5.30
CA ALA A 117 17.17 -8.17 -5.56
C ALA A 117 17.27 -7.85 -7.05
N MET A 118 18.22 -8.45 -7.77
CA MET A 118 18.36 -8.24 -9.23
C MET A 118 17.12 -8.72 -10.00
N LYS A 119 16.56 -9.89 -9.67
CA LYS A 119 15.32 -10.38 -10.27
C LYS A 119 14.15 -9.42 -10.03
N LEU A 120 14.04 -8.85 -8.82
CA LEU A 120 12.98 -7.90 -8.50
C LEU A 120 13.18 -6.56 -9.19
N LEU A 121 14.42 -6.07 -9.30
CA LEU A 121 14.72 -4.85 -10.05
C LEU A 121 14.46 -5.03 -11.55
N ASP A 122 14.72 -6.21 -12.10
CA ASP A 122 14.37 -6.56 -13.47
C ASP A 122 12.85 -6.59 -13.67
N ARG A 123 12.15 -7.24 -12.76
CA ARG A 123 10.67 -7.30 -12.74
C ARG A 123 9.99 -5.93 -12.75
N VAL A 124 10.56 -4.94 -12.04
CA VAL A 124 10.04 -3.57 -12.03
C VAL A 124 10.71 -2.68 -13.10
N GLY A 125 11.50 -3.27 -14.02
CA GLY A 125 12.08 -2.59 -15.20
C GLY A 125 13.20 -1.59 -14.89
N ILE A 126 13.95 -1.77 -13.79
CA ILE A 126 15.06 -0.87 -13.41
C ILE A 126 16.35 -1.61 -13.04
N ALA A 127 16.58 -2.83 -13.55
CA ALA A 127 17.80 -3.60 -13.26
C ALA A 127 19.08 -2.83 -13.61
N ASN A 128 19.05 -2.04 -14.70
CA ASN A 128 20.16 -1.19 -15.15
C ASN A 128 20.47 -0.03 -14.19
N GLN A 129 19.62 0.26 -13.22
CA GLN A 129 19.80 1.30 -12.22
C GLN A 129 20.36 0.74 -10.88
N ALA A 130 20.60 -0.56 -10.77
CA ALA A 130 20.94 -1.26 -9.52
C ALA A 130 22.09 -0.62 -8.74
N GLN A 131 23.13 -0.14 -9.43
CA GLN A 131 24.34 0.45 -8.83
C GLN A 131 24.24 1.96 -8.58
N LYS A 132 23.15 2.60 -9.01
CA LYS A 132 22.94 4.03 -8.80
C LYS A 132 22.39 4.31 -7.39
N TYR A 133 22.53 5.57 -6.98
CA TYR A 133 21.92 6.09 -5.74
C TYR A 133 20.56 6.69 -6.04
N PRO A 134 19.64 6.78 -5.05
CA PRO A 134 18.29 7.32 -5.25
C PRO A 134 18.24 8.69 -5.93
N ALA A 135 19.16 9.60 -5.59
CA ALA A 135 19.23 10.94 -6.20
C ALA A 135 19.53 10.95 -7.71
N GLN A 136 19.96 9.82 -8.27
CA GLN A 136 20.28 9.67 -9.70
C GLN A 136 19.10 9.08 -10.50
N LEU A 137 17.97 8.79 -9.84
CA LEU A 137 16.80 8.16 -10.43
C LEU A 137 15.64 9.18 -10.53
N SER A 138 14.79 9.00 -11.56
CA SER A 138 13.51 9.69 -11.62
C SER A 138 12.58 9.26 -10.48
N GLY A 139 11.53 10.04 -10.19
CA GLY A 139 10.54 9.69 -9.17
C GLY A 139 9.89 8.32 -9.41
N GLY A 140 9.48 8.03 -10.65
CA GLY A 140 8.90 6.73 -11.02
C GLY A 140 9.90 5.56 -10.84
N GLN A 141 11.18 5.76 -11.15
CA GLN A 141 12.23 4.76 -10.91
C GLN A 141 12.45 4.55 -9.40
N GLN A 142 12.44 5.61 -8.60
CA GLN A 142 12.55 5.51 -7.14
C GLN A 142 11.35 4.75 -6.54
N GLN A 143 10.14 5.01 -7.03
CA GLN A 143 8.94 4.32 -6.57
C GLN A 143 8.97 2.83 -6.93
N ARG A 144 9.39 2.50 -8.15
CA ARG A 144 9.58 1.10 -8.55
C ARG A 144 10.65 0.40 -7.72
N ALA A 145 11.73 1.10 -7.36
CA ALA A 145 12.72 0.57 -6.42
C ALA A 145 12.14 0.34 -5.01
N ALA A 146 11.26 1.23 -4.53
CA ALA A 146 10.55 1.05 -3.25
C ALA A 146 9.61 -0.16 -3.29
N ILE A 147 8.93 -0.41 -4.41
CA ILE A 147 8.12 -1.63 -4.62
C ILE A 147 9.02 -2.88 -4.60
N ALA A 148 10.12 -2.88 -5.34
CA ALA A 148 11.07 -4.00 -5.35
C ALA A 148 11.63 -4.27 -3.95
N ARG A 149 11.96 -3.23 -3.17
CA ARG A 149 12.40 -3.34 -1.78
C ARG A 149 11.34 -3.99 -0.89
N ALA A 150 10.07 -3.62 -1.02
CA ALA A 150 8.98 -4.23 -0.26
C ALA A 150 8.80 -5.71 -0.65
N LEU A 151 8.82 -6.03 -1.94
CA LEU A 151 8.70 -7.39 -2.46
C LEU A 151 9.86 -8.30 -2.04
N ALA A 152 11.05 -7.75 -1.82
CA ALA A 152 12.24 -8.53 -1.42
C ALA A 152 12.08 -9.26 -0.09
N MET A 153 11.14 -8.82 0.74
CA MET A 153 10.77 -9.50 1.99
C MET A 153 9.82 -10.68 1.78
N ALA A 154 9.39 -10.98 0.55
CA ALA A 154 8.36 -11.96 0.22
C ALA A 154 7.10 -11.79 1.09
N PRO A 155 6.48 -10.60 1.08
CA PRO A 155 5.35 -10.29 1.95
C PRO A 155 4.10 -11.07 1.53
N LYS A 156 3.22 -11.31 2.50
CA LYS A 156 1.91 -11.94 2.27
C LYS A 156 0.85 -10.95 1.81
N VAL A 157 1.05 -9.67 2.10
CA VAL A 157 0.19 -8.57 1.68
C VAL A 157 1.05 -7.34 1.36
N MET A 158 0.68 -6.64 0.30
CA MET A 158 1.25 -5.36 -0.08
C MET A 158 0.29 -4.22 0.23
N MET A 159 0.77 -3.21 0.93
CA MET A 159 0.02 -2.01 1.25
C MET A 159 0.62 -0.82 0.49
N PHE A 160 -0.22 -0.01 -0.12
CA PHE A 160 0.17 1.17 -0.87
C PHE A 160 -0.56 2.40 -0.33
N ASP A 161 0.19 3.39 0.14
CA ASP A 161 -0.32 4.67 0.64
C ASP A 161 -0.01 5.76 -0.39
N GLU A 162 -0.93 5.98 -1.34
CA GLU A 162 -0.84 6.95 -2.43
C GLU A 162 0.48 6.87 -3.25
N PRO A 163 0.80 5.71 -3.84
CA PRO A 163 2.12 5.45 -4.41
C PRO A 163 2.48 6.32 -5.64
N THR A 164 1.52 7.02 -6.22
CA THR A 164 1.70 7.84 -7.43
C THR A 164 1.59 9.35 -7.19
N SER A 165 1.14 9.78 -6.02
CA SER A 165 0.81 11.19 -5.76
C SER A 165 2.01 12.15 -5.73
N ALA A 166 3.24 11.63 -5.61
CA ALA A 166 4.49 12.40 -5.67
C ALA A 166 5.18 12.31 -7.05
N LEU A 167 4.49 11.78 -8.07
CA LEU A 167 5.05 11.54 -9.40
C LEU A 167 4.49 12.50 -10.44
N ASP A 168 5.32 12.82 -11.42
CA ASP A 168 4.85 13.48 -12.64
C ASP A 168 3.93 12.54 -13.44
N PRO A 169 2.90 13.05 -14.13
CA PRO A 169 1.92 12.22 -14.85
C PRO A 169 2.52 11.19 -15.81
N GLU A 170 3.64 11.53 -16.44
CA GLU A 170 4.35 10.65 -17.38
C GLU A 170 4.91 9.39 -16.69
N MET A 171 5.19 9.45 -15.37
CA MET A 171 5.78 8.37 -14.60
C MET A 171 4.74 7.49 -13.88
N VAL A 172 3.50 7.97 -13.77
CA VAL A 172 2.41 7.29 -13.05
C VAL A 172 2.12 5.93 -13.65
N GLN A 173 2.02 5.87 -15.00
CA GLN A 173 1.61 4.65 -15.70
C GLN A 173 2.58 3.49 -15.45
N GLU A 174 3.90 3.75 -15.45
CA GLU A 174 4.92 2.71 -15.19
C GLU A 174 4.78 2.06 -13.80
N VAL A 175 4.40 2.83 -12.79
CA VAL A 175 4.15 2.33 -11.43
C VAL A 175 2.84 1.55 -11.37
N LEU A 176 1.77 2.05 -12.02
CA LEU A 176 0.49 1.37 -12.07
C LEU A 176 0.55 0.04 -12.84
N ASP A 177 1.40 -0.06 -13.87
CA ASP A 177 1.61 -1.31 -14.60
C ASP A 177 2.23 -2.37 -13.71
N VAL A 178 3.27 -2.03 -12.93
CA VAL A 178 3.86 -2.93 -11.94
C VAL A 178 2.82 -3.37 -10.91
N MET A 179 2.00 -2.46 -10.39
CA MET A 179 0.94 -2.80 -9.41
C MET A 179 -0.14 -3.68 -10.04
N THR A 180 -0.50 -3.45 -11.29
CA THR A 180 -1.47 -4.27 -12.04
C THR A 180 -0.97 -5.69 -12.25
N ASP A 181 0.32 -5.86 -12.54
CA ASP A 181 0.91 -7.18 -12.71
C ASP A 181 0.97 -7.94 -11.38
N LEU A 182 1.27 -7.26 -10.27
CA LEU A 182 1.16 -7.85 -8.93
C LEU A 182 -0.27 -8.33 -8.62
N ALA A 183 -1.27 -7.55 -9.00
CA ALA A 183 -2.69 -7.92 -8.84
C ALA A 183 -3.06 -9.16 -9.65
N LYS A 184 -2.64 -9.24 -10.93
CA LYS A 184 -2.88 -10.41 -11.79
C LYS A 184 -2.23 -11.69 -11.28
N GLU A 185 -1.08 -11.57 -10.59
CA GLU A 185 -0.40 -12.71 -9.95
C GLU A 185 -1.05 -13.16 -8.65
N GLY A 186 -2.13 -12.54 -8.22
CA GLY A 186 -2.87 -12.89 -7.01
C GLY A 186 -2.26 -12.35 -5.72
N MET A 187 -1.44 -11.30 -5.80
CA MET A 187 -0.95 -10.62 -4.60
C MET A 187 -2.12 -9.98 -3.85
N THR A 188 -2.21 -10.25 -2.54
CA THR A 188 -3.16 -9.54 -1.69
C THR A 188 -2.71 -8.09 -1.55
N MET A 189 -3.58 -7.14 -1.86
CA MET A 189 -3.23 -5.72 -1.86
C MET A 189 -4.29 -4.87 -1.15
N PHE A 190 -3.80 -3.89 -0.37
CA PHE A 190 -4.60 -2.80 0.19
C PHE A 190 -4.03 -1.49 -0.35
N VAL A 191 -4.79 -0.78 -1.17
CA VAL A 191 -4.28 0.32 -1.99
C VAL A 191 -5.08 1.58 -1.75
N ILE A 192 -4.44 2.63 -1.22
CA ILE A 192 -4.98 3.98 -1.23
C ILE A 192 -4.45 4.65 -2.48
N THR A 193 -5.35 5.18 -3.31
CA THR A 193 -4.95 5.86 -4.55
C THR A 193 -6.01 6.85 -5.02
N HIS A 194 -5.62 7.78 -5.87
CA HIS A 194 -6.52 8.64 -6.65
C HIS A 194 -6.62 8.19 -8.13
N GLU A 195 -5.99 7.07 -8.49
CA GLU A 195 -5.95 6.54 -9.85
C GLU A 195 -7.21 5.71 -10.14
N MET A 196 -8.26 6.38 -10.63
CA MET A 196 -9.56 5.71 -10.92
C MET A 196 -9.44 4.61 -11.97
N GLY A 197 -8.54 4.80 -12.95
CA GLY A 197 -8.27 3.80 -13.98
C GLY A 197 -7.68 2.51 -13.40
N PHE A 198 -6.80 2.61 -12.40
CA PHE A 198 -6.28 1.45 -11.68
C PHE A 198 -7.39 0.78 -10.84
N ALA A 199 -8.16 1.56 -10.08
CA ALA A 199 -9.26 1.03 -9.28
C ALA A 199 -10.26 0.24 -10.13
N ARG A 200 -10.64 0.73 -11.31
CA ARG A 200 -11.54 0.02 -12.23
C ARG A 200 -10.96 -1.28 -12.77
N ARG A 201 -9.66 -1.31 -13.12
CA ARG A 201 -9.05 -2.46 -13.81
C ARG A 201 -8.53 -3.55 -12.88
N ALA A 202 -8.03 -3.16 -11.70
CA ALA A 202 -7.28 -4.06 -10.83
C ALA A 202 -7.98 -4.39 -9.51
N ALA A 203 -8.91 -3.56 -9.04
CA ALA A 203 -9.58 -3.81 -7.78
C ALA A 203 -10.62 -4.92 -7.88
N HIS A 204 -10.71 -5.72 -6.83
CA HIS A 204 -11.81 -6.65 -6.59
C HIS A 204 -12.93 -5.96 -5.79
N ARG A 205 -12.55 -4.99 -4.94
CA ARG A 205 -13.45 -4.19 -4.12
C ARG A 205 -12.96 -2.76 -4.02
N VAL A 206 -13.89 -1.84 -3.94
CA VAL A 206 -13.67 -0.43 -3.66
C VAL A 206 -14.35 -0.09 -2.34
N MET A 207 -13.56 0.45 -1.41
CA MET A 207 -14.03 1.04 -0.18
C MET A 207 -13.95 2.57 -0.30
N PHE A 208 -15.04 3.25 -0.07
CA PHE A 208 -15.09 4.71 -0.07
C PHE A 208 -15.15 5.23 1.36
N MET A 209 -14.13 6.00 1.74
CA MET A 209 -14.03 6.61 3.07
C MET A 209 -14.37 8.10 3.02
N SER A 210 -15.18 8.54 3.97
CA SER A 210 -15.46 9.97 4.22
C SER A 210 -15.62 10.21 5.73
N ASP A 211 -15.07 11.31 6.21
CA ASP A 211 -15.18 11.78 7.61
C ASP A 211 -14.81 10.72 8.67
N GLY A 212 -13.86 9.86 8.34
CA GLY A 212 -13.36 8.81 9.23
C GLY A 212 -14.15 7.51 9.20
N GLU A 213 -15.14 7.36 8.31
CA GLU A 213 -16.00 6.18 8.20
C GLU A 213 -15.87 5.53 6.83
N ILE A 214 -16.13 4.21 6.74
CA ILE A 214 -16.35 3.52 5.46
C ILE A 214 -17.82 3.71 5.08
N VAL A 215 -18.06 4.59 4.11
CA VAL A 215 -19.42 4.97 3.70
C VAL A 215 -19.98 4.01 2.64
N GLU A 216 -19.11 3.42 1.84
CA GLU A 216 -19.49 2.45 0.83
C GLU A 216 -18.39 1.40 0.65
N ASP A 217 -18.78 0.13 0.50
CA ASP A 217 -17.89 -1.01 0.26
C ASP A 217 -18.58 -1.92 -0.77
N THR A 218 -18.09 -1.91 -2.00
CA THR A 218 -18.78 -2.55 -3.13
C THR A 218 -17.80 -2.96 -4.24
N THR A 219 -18.31 -3.53 -5.32
CA THR A 219 -17.52 -3.84 -6.52
C THR A 219 -17.10 -2.56 -7.25
N PRO A 220 -15.99 -2.57 -8.02
CA PRO A 220 -15.64 -1.41 -8.85
C PRO A 220 -16.76 -0.99 -9.81
N ASP A 221 -17.41 -1.95 -10.47
CA ASP A 221 -18.49 -1.66 -11.42
C ASP A 221 -19.63 -0.91 -10.73
N ASP A 222 -20.11 -1.40 -9.59
CA ASP A 222 -21.19 -0.73 -8.85
C ASP A 222 -20.76 0.64 -8.36
N PHE A 223 -19.54 0.77 -7.81
CA PHE A 223 -19.05 2.05 -7.31
C PHE A 223 -19.00 3.13 -8.39
N PHE A 224 -18.51 2.79 -9.57
CA PHE A 224 -18.34 3.77 -10.66
C PHE A 224 -19.56 4.01 -11.52
N THR A 225 -20.55 3.09 -11.52
CA THR A 225 -21.78 3.23 -12.36
C THR A 225 -23.02 3.57 -11.56
N ASN A 226 -23.11 3.08 -10.31
CA ASN A 226 -24.29 3.23 -9.46
C ASN A 226 -23.91 3.42 -7.99
N PRO A 227 -23.11 4.44 -7.64
CA PRO A 227 -22.74 4.71 -6.24
C PRO A 227 -24.00 4.94 -5.39
N LYS A 228 -24.03 4.32 -4.21
CA LYS A 228 -25.21 4.37 -3.33
C LYS A 228 -25.23 5.62 -2.47
N SER A 229 -24.08 6.00 -1.90
CA SER A 229 -24.00 7.15 -1.01
C SER A 229 -23.94 8.46 -1.80
N ASP A 230 -24.62 9.49 -1.31
CA ASP A 230 -24.59 10.82 -1.94
C ASP A 230 -23.19 11.43 -1.90
N ARG A 231 -22.38 11.09 -0.87
CA ARG A 231 -20.97 11.50 -0.79
C ARG A 231 -20.11 10.86 -1.87
N ALA A 232 -20.33 9.57 -2.20
CA ALA A 232 -19.61 8.91 -3.30
C ALA A 232 -20.02 9.51 -4.65
N LYS A 233 -21.32 9.82 -4.87
CA LYS A 233 -21.80 10.51 -6.08
C LYS A 233 -21.14 11.87 -6.26
N ASP A 234 -21.12 12.69 -5.21
CA ASP A 234 -20.50 14.02 -5.23
C ASP A 234 -18.98 13.94 -5.48
N PHE A 235 -18.31 12.99 -4.86
CA PHE A 235 -16.88 12.72 -5.09
C PHE A 235 -16.59 12.34 -6.54
N LEU A 236 -17.34 11.37 -7.09
CA LEU A 236 -17.16 10.91 -8.47
C LEU A 236 -17.49 12.01 -9.49
N SER A 237 -18.53 12.80 -9.24
CA SER A 237 -18.89 13.92 -10.13
C SER A 237 -17.76 14.94 -10.27
N LYS A 238 -17.02 15.22 -9.20
CA LYS A 238 -15.89 16.16 -9.21
C LYS A 238 -14.64 15.63 -9.92
N ILE A 239 -14.43 14.30 -9.89
CA ILE A 239 -13.23 13.68 -10.46
C ILE A 239 -13.43 13.31 -11.93
N LEU A 240 -14.64 12.89 -12.31
CA LEU A 240 -14.92 12.46 -13.70
C LEU A 240 -15.20 13.62 -14.65
N THR A 241 -15.33 14.84 -14.16
CA THR A 241 -15.50 16.07 -14.94
C THR A 241 -14.19 16.77 -15.29
N HIS A 242 -13.07 16.24 -14.89
CA HIS A 242 -11.72 16.65 -15.25
C HIS A 242 -11.00 15.55 -16.03
#